data_03f34976030146fdbd74fe43646d7e77
#
_entry.id   03f34976030146fdbd74fe43646d7e77
#
_cell.length_a   1.000
_cell.length_b   1.000
_cell.length_c   1.000
_cell.angle_alpha   90.00
_cell.angle_beta   90.00
_cell.angle_gamma   90.00
#
_symmetry.space_group_name_H-M   'P 1'
#
loop_
_entity.id
_entity.type
_entity.pdbx_description
1 polymer ?
#
loop_
_entity_poly.entity_id
_entity_poly.type
_entity_poly.pdbx_seq_one_letter_code
_entity_poly.pdbx_strand_id
1 'polypeptide(L)'
;MGGFTAVHLEEIEEITDGRCPWRPVRHHLGIKSFGINAWTGREAGDRLINEHDEADTEDQQEELYFVQDGRARFELDGESVDAPAGTFVHVQPGVKRTAFAEEPATTVLAMGATLGKPYVAVGWEVWAQINPLYEAGRYAEAADRALEVLEAHPEYVAPLYNLACCESLAGRSADAVEHLRRAIEAWPDFRALAAKDSDFDPIRNEPGFQELVSESA
;
A
#
# COMPACT_ATOMS: atom_id res chain seq x y z
N MET A 1 11.00 6.89 29.68
CA MET A 1 11.51 6.72 28.32
C MET A 1 11.43 8.07 27.64
N GLY A 2 12.49 8.53 26.94
CA GLY A 2 12.50 9.84 26.30
C GLY A 2 11.43 9.93 25.21
N GLY A 3 10.81 11.07 25.05
CA GLY A 3 9.76 11.33 24.05
C GLY A 3 10.28 11.52 22.63
N PHE A 4 11.38 10.86 22.26
CA PHE A 4 11.98 10.96 20.93
C PHE A 4 12.61 9.64 20.47
N THR A 5 12.70 9.47 19.15
CA THR A 5 13.42 8.38 18.48
C THR A 5 14.29 8.99 17.37
N ALA A 6 15.50 8.50 17.18
CA ALA A 6 16.36 8.80 16.04
C ALA A 6 16.72 7.49 15.35
N VAL A 7 16.56 7.47 14.02
CA VAL A 7 16.84 6.31 13.17
C VAL A 7 17.40 6.79 11.84
N HIS A 8 18.38 6.09 11.31
CA HIS A 8 18.86 6.32 9.94
C HIS A 8 17.93 5.63 8.94
N LEU A 9 17.74 6.19 7.75
CA LEU A 9 16.85 5.62 6.75
C LEU A 9 17.19 4.16 6.40
N GLU A 10 18.48 3.84 6.33
CA GLU A 10 18.95 2.48 6.02
C GLU A 10 18.68 1.45 7.12
N GLU A 11 18.38 1.88 8.34
CA GLU A 11 17.99 0.99 9.45
C GLU A 11 16.51 0.57 9.38
N ILE A 12 15.72 1.24 8.53
CA ILE A 12 14.31 0.90 8.29
C ILE A 12 14.26 -0.20 7.22
N GLU A 13 13.55 -1.28 7.52
CA GLU A 13 13.40 -2.41 6.61
C GLU A 13 12.86 -1.97 5.24
N GLU A 14 13.54 -2.38 4.18
CA GLU A 14 13.13 -2.11 2.81
C GLU A 14 12.10 -3.16 2.35
N ILE A 15 11.02 -2.69 1.75
CA ILE A 15 9.95 -3.51 1.19
C ILE A 15 10.06 -3.48 -0.34
N THR A 16 9.97 -4.67 -0.96
CA THR A 16 9.89 -4.85 -2.41
C THR A 16 8.66 -5.68 -2.71
N ASP A 17 7.61 -5.02 -3.19
CA ASP A 17 6.29 -5.62 -3.46
C ASP A 17 5.88 -5.49 -4.94
N GLY A 18 6.87 -5.54 -5.84
CA GLY A 18 6.68 -5.35 -7.28
C GLY A 18 6.69 -3.87 -7.72
N ARG A 19 6.75 -2.94 -6.77
CA ARG A 19 6.96 -1.51 -6.99
C ARG A 19 8.44 -1.16 -6.80
N CYS A 20 8.78 0.11 -7.00
CA CYS A 20 10.07 0.63 -6.58
C CYS A 20 10.29 0.33 -5.08
N PRO A 21 11.48 -0.10 -4.65
CA PRO A 21 11.76 -0.36 -3.25
C PRO A 21 11.41 0.84 -2.38
N TRP A 22 10.79 0.58 -1.23
CA TRP A 22 10.35 1.63 -0.33
C TRP A 22 10.50 1.25 1.14
N ARG A 23 10.51 2.25 2.02
CA ARG A 23 10.64 2.08 3.48
C ARG A 23 9.45 2.70 4.19
N PRO A 24 8.73 1.95 5.04
CA PRO A 24 7.56 2.39 5.77
C PRO A 24 7.93 3.24 7.00
N VAL A 25 8.43 4.44 6.75
CA VAL A 25 8.95 5.35 7.79
C VAL A 25 7.90 5.64 8.86
N ARG A 26 6.67 5.96 8.44
CA ARG A 26 5.56 6.21 9.37
C ARG A 26 5.35 5.04 10.32
N HIS A 27 5.28 3.83 9.78
CA HIS A 27 5.05 2.64 10.59
C HIS A 27 6.19 2.39 11.57
N HIS A 28 7.43 2.41 11.07
CA HIS A 28 8.62 2.16 11.88
C HIS A 28 8.72 3.10 13.09
N LEU A 29 8.38 4.38 12.90
CA LEU A 29 8.41 5.40 13.94
C LEU A 29 7.10 5.54 14.74
N GLY A 30 6.03 4.86 14.33
CA GLY A 30 4.72 4.93 14.99
C GLY A 30 4.04 6.29 14.86
N ILE A 31 4.25 7.02 13.75
CA ILE A 31 3.65 8.33 13.48
C ILE A 31 2.14 8.17 13.30
N LYS A 32 1.34 9.04 13.94
CA LYS A 32 -0.13 9.00 13.93
C LYS A 32 -0.81 10.17 13.21
N SER A 33 -0.05 11.21 12.85
CA SER A 33 -0.62 12.48 12.40
C SER A 33 -0.51 12.72 10.88
N PHE A 34 0.36 11.98 10.19
CA PHE A 34 0.59 12.07 8.75
C PHE A 34 1.23 10.80 8.22
N GLY A 35 1.08 10.56 6.91
CA GLY A 35 1.80 9.52 6.19
C GLY A 35 3.20 9.99 5.84
N ILE A 36 4.19 9.11 5.91
CA ILE A 36 5.51 9.33 5.36
C ILE A 36 6.16 7.99 5.00
N ASN A 37 6.64 7.90 3.75
CA ASN A 37 7.37 6.76 3.23
C ASN A 37 8.56 7.23 2.39
N ALA A 38 9.56 6.39 2.21
CA ALA A 38 10.70 6.67 1.36
C ALA A 38 10.73 5.68 0.19
N TRP A 39 10.92 6.19 -1.02
CA TRP A 39 11.01 5.43 -2.26
C TRP A 39 12.39 5.62 -2.87
N THR A 40 13.09 4.52 -3.19
CA THR A 40 14.45 4.59 -3.73
C THR A 40 14.52 3.87 -5.07
N GLY A 41 14.76 4.59 -6.17
CA GLY A 41 15.05 4.05 -7.49
C GLY A 41 16.48 3.47 -7.50
N ARG A 42 16.62 2.23 -7.97
CA ARG A 42 17.93 1.58 -8.09
C ARG A 42 18.67 2.04 -9.32
N GLU A 43 17.92 2.31 -10.38
CA GLU A 43 18.44 2.73 -11.69
C GLU A 43 17.74 3.96 -12.20
N ALA A 44 18.37 4.66 -13.15
CA ALA A 44 17.69 5.73 -13.88
C ALA A 44 16.53 5.15 -14.70
N GLY A 45 15.38 5.83 -14.70
CA GLY A 45 14.14 5.38 -15.31
C GLY A 45 13.19 4.62 -14.38
N ASP A 46 13.63 4.23 -13.19
CA ASP A 46 12.74 3.59 -12.20
C ASP A 46 11.61 4.54 -11.83
N ARG A 47 10.38 4.00 -11.80
CA ARG A 47 9.22 4.77 -11.38
C ARG A 47 9.14 4.82 -9.86
N LEU A 48 9.47 5.97 -9.27
CA LEU A 48 9.45 6.24 -7.84
C LEU A 48 8.02 6.36 -7.29
N ILE A 49 7.19 7.13 -7.98
CA ILE A 49 5.79 7.37 -7.62
C ILE A 49 4.90 6.85 -8.73
N ASN A 50 3.99 5.95 -8.41
CA ASN A 50 2.99 5.46 -9.35
C ASN A 50 2.04 6.59 -9.77
N GLU A 51 1.50 6.52 -10.99
CA GLU A 51 0.56 7.52 -11.49
C GLU A 51 -0.76 7.46 -10.70
N HIS A 52 -1.18 8.58 -10.13
CA HIS A 52 -2.46 8.75 -9.42
C HIS A 52 -2.80 10.23 -9.29
N ASP A 53 -3.97 10.58 -8.81
CA ASP A 53 -4.44 11.99 -8.67
C ASP A 53 -5.12 12.32 -7.34
N GLU A 54 -5.40 11.33 -6.47
CA GLU A 54 -6.12 11.51 -5.21
C GLU A 54 -7.53 12.13 -5.35
N ALA A 55 -8.10 12.17 -6.57
CA ALA A 55 -9.39 12.81 -6.83
C ALA A 55 -10.58 11.92 -6.42
N ASP A 56 -10.45 10.60 -6.58
CA ASP A 56 -11.53 9.64 -6.42
C ASP A 56 -11.58 8.99 -5.03
N THR A 57 -10.68 9.37 -4.13
CA THR A 57 -10.64 8.85 -2.76
C THR A 57 -11.45 9.74 -1.83
N GLU A 58 -12.22 9.14 -0.90
CA GLU A 58 -12.89 9.90 0.18
C GLU A 58 -11.89 10.70 1.04
N ASP A 59 -10.63 10.31 0.98
CA ASP A 59 -9.51 10.88 1.71
C ASP A 59 -8.56 11.64 0.77
N GLN A 60 -9.07 12.64 0.06
CA GLN A 60 -8.28 13.53 -0.81
C GLN A 60 -7.07 14.07 -0.05
N GLN A 61 -5.90 13.46 -0.29
CA GLN A 61 -4.67 13.84 0.37
C GLN A 61 -3.93 14.92 -0.43
N GLU A 62 -3.50 15.97 0.26
CA GLU A 62 -2.39 16.77 -0.25
C GLU A 62 -1.09 16.04 0.03
N GLU A 63 -0.15 16.11 -0.88
CA GLU A 63 1.12 15.42 -0.77
C GLU A 63 2.30 16.36 -0.93
N LEU A 64 3.31 16.14 -0.09
CA LEU A 64 4.60 16.80 -0.17
C LEU A 64 5.67 15.75 -0.46
N TYR A 65 6.35 15.91 -1.57
CA TYR A 65 7.51 15.12 -1.93
C TYR A 65 8.78 15.88 -1.64
N PHE A 66 9.79 15.20 -1.14
CA PHE A 66 11.13 15.76 -0.94
C PHE A 66 12.16 14.84 -1.57
N VAL A 67 12.91 15.34 -2.53
CA VAL A 67 14.03 14.60 -3.13
C VAL A 67 15.22 14.70 -2.19
N GLN A 68 15.49 13.59 -1.49
CA GLN A 68 16.58 13.49 -0.53
C GLN A 68 17.94 13.33 -1.21
N ASP A 69 18.01 12.40 -2.18
CA ASP A 69 19.21 12.05 -2.90
C ASP A 69 18.94 11.90 -4.40
N GLY A 70 19.97 12.14 -5.22
CA GLY A 70 19.88 11.99 -6.68
C GLY A 70 19.06 13.09 -7.35
N ARG A 71 18.35 12.70 -8.41
CA ARG A 71 17.49 13.60 -9.23
C ARG A 71 16.24 12.85 -9.62
N ALA A 72 15.08 13.44 -9.36
CA ALA A 72 13.79 12.94 -9.82
C ALA A 72 13.21 13.85 -10.91
N ARG A 73 12.42 13.27 -11.80
CA ARG A 73 11.58 14.00 -12.74
C ARG A 73 10.13 13.68 -12.41
N PHE A 74 9.37 14.70 -12.04
CA PHE A 74 7.94 14.61 -11.83
C PHE A 74 7.19 14.94 -13.12
N GLU A 75 6.07 14.27 -13.34
CA GLU A 75 5.07 14.62 -14.35
C GLU A 75 3.78 14.98 -13.61
N LEU A 76 3.38 16.26 -13.69
CA LEU A 76 2.25 16.86 -12.98
C LEU A 76 1.27 17.41 -14.02
N ASP A 77 0.08 16.78 -14.19
CA ASP A 77 -0.89 17.10 -15.24
C ASP A 77 -0.28 17.19 -16.66
N GLY A 78 0.76 16.39 -16.92
CA GLY A 78 1.49 16.38 -18.18
C GLY A 78 2.64 17.40 -18.28
N GLU A 79 2.82 18.25 -17.28
CA GLU A 79 3.99 19.13 -17.18
C GLU A 79 5.16 18.39 -16.50
N SER A 80 6.36 18.52 -17.09
CA SER A 80 7.57 17.91 -16.54
C SER A 80 8.29 18.88 -15.60
N VAL A 81 8.56 18.43 -14.37
CA VAL A 81 9.28 19.17 -13.34
C VAL A 81 10.57 18.44 -13.00
N ASP A 82 11.70 19.08 -13.23
CA ASP A 82 13.02 18.61 -12.84
C ASP A 82 13.27 18.91 -11.37
N ALA A 83 13.61 17.87 -10.59
CA ALA A 83 13.75 17.95 -9.14
C ALA A 83 15.04 17.27 -8.66
N PRO A 84 16.18 18.02 -8.62
CA PRO A 84 17.39 17.52 -7.98
C PRO A 84 17.24 17.41 -6.45
N ALA A 85 18.19 16.73 -5.81
CA ALA A 85 18.25 16.62 -4.34
C ALA A 85 18.08 17.98 -3.65
N GLY A 86 17.28 18.02 -2.58
CA GLY A 86 16.90 19.22 -1.85
C GLY A 86 15.63 19.91 -2.38
N THR A 87 14.99 19.39 -3.44
CA THR A 87 13.75 19.93 -4.01
C THR A 87 12.53 19.43 -3.25
N PHE A 88 11.61 20.35 -2.90
CA PHE A 88 10.25 20.03 -2.46
C PHE A 88 9.27 20.18 -3.61
N VAL A 89 8.39 19.21 -3.78
CA VAL A 89 7.27 19.24 -4.74
C VAL A 89 5.98 19.04 -3.95
N HIS A 90 5.13 20.07 -3.89
CA HIS A 90 3.84 20.03 -3.20
C HIS A 90 2.73 19.84 -4.25
N VAL A 91 1.85 18.87 -4.04
CA VAL A 91 0.81 18.49 -4.98
C VAL A 91 -0.55 18.45 -4.28
N GLN A 92 -1.49 19.22 -4.82
CA GLN A 92 -2.89 19.24 -4.34
C GLN A 92 -3.65 17.98 -4.82
N PRO A 93 -4.71 17.55 -4.09
CA PRO A 93 -5.64 16.56 -4.60
C PRO A 93 -6.20 16.96 -5.97
N GLY A 94 -6.40 15.98 -6.86
CA GLY A 94 -6.89 16.18 -8.23
C GLY A 94 -5.83 16.49 -9.26
N VAL A 95 -4.61 16.83 -8.86
CA VAL A 95 -3.49 16.95 -9.80
C VAL A 95 -2.91 15.55 -10.06
N LYS A 96 -2.93 15.11 -11.32
CA LYS A 96 -2.34 13.84 -11.73
C LYS A 96 -0.83 13.88 -11.61
N ARG A 97 -0.23 12.95 -10.86
CA ARG A 97 1.21 12.91 -10.60
C ARG A 97 1.81 11.54 -10.82
N THR A 98 3.05 11.54 -11.28
CA THR A 98 3.99 10.41 -11.27
C THR A 98 5.41 10.94 -11.15
N ALA A 99 6.38 10.10 -10.74
CA ALA A 99 7.77 10.50 -10.67
C ALA A 99 8.71 9.36 -11.07
N PHE A 100 9.83 9.72 -11.69
CA PHE A 100 10.86 8.80 -12.15
C PHE A 100 12.23 9.23 -11.62
N ALA A 101 13.07 8.26 -11.33
CA ALA A 101 14.49 8.49 -11.04
C ALA A 101 15.22 8.89 -12.34
N GLU A 102 15.95 9.99 -12.32
CA GLU A 102 16.84 10.38 -13.43
C GLU A 102 18.27 9.90 -13.18
N GLU A 103 18.59 9.54 -11.95
CA GLU A 103 19.89 9.01 -11.53
C GLU A 103 19.70 7.75 -10.66
N PRO A 104 20.68 6.81 -10.65
CA PRO A 104 20.63 5.67 -9.71
C PRO A 104 20.64 6.15 -8.24
N ALA A 105 20.03 5.37 -7.37
CA ALA A 105 19.85 5.65 -5.95
C ALA A 105 19.08 6.94 -5.62
N THR A 106 18.32 7.47 -6.59
CA THR A 106 17.41 8.60 -6.32
C THR A 106 16.39 8.22 -5.25
N THR A 107 16.36 8.99 -4.16
CA THR A 107 15.46 8.77 -3.03
C THR A 107 14.50 9.95 -2.86
N VAL A 108 13.20 9.63 -2.82
CA VAL A 108 12.11 10.58 -2.59
C VAL A 108 11.38 10.20 -1.31
N LEU A 109 11.21 11.16 -0.41
CA LEU A 109 10.28 11.05 0.71
C LEU A 109 8.91 11.55 0.25
N ALA A 110 7.88 10.72 0.39
CA ALA A 110 6.49 11.09 0.15
C ALA A 110 5.78 11.26 1.50
N MET A 111 5.18 12.42 1.71
CA MET A 111 4.43 12.78 2.92
C MET A 111 3.04 13.23 2.51
N GLY A 112 2.01 12.67 3.16
CA GLY A 112 0.63 13.03 2.83
C GLY A 112 -0.29 13.05 4.04
N ALA A 113 -1.34 13.86 3.96
CA ALA A 113 -2.43 13.90 4.92
C ALA A 113 -3.68 14.53 4.31
N THR A 114 -4.85 14.11 4.80
CA THR A 114 -6.13 14.69 4.42
C THR A 114 -6.36 16.00 5.18
N LEU A 115 -6.73 17.05 4.46
CA LEU A 115 -7.00 18.35 5.03
C LEU A 115 -8.08 18.31 6.11
N GLY A 116 -7.74 18.78 7.31
CA GLY A 116 -8.68 18.90 8.44
C GLY A 116 -9.11 17.58 9.08
N LYS A 117 -8.52 16.45 8.70
CA LYS A 117 -8.78 15.14 9.29
C LYS A 117 -7.53 14.59 9.95
N PRO A 118 -7.65 13.73 11.00
CA PRO A 118 -6.54 12.92 11.47
C PRO A 118 -6.07 11.98 10.35
N TYR A 119 -4.76 11.74 10.28
CA TYR A 119 -4.23 10.77 9.31
C TYR A 119 -4.72 9.36 9.65
N VAL A 120 -5.19 8.65 8.62
CA VAL A 120 -5.52 7.22 8.67
C VAL A 120 -4.60 6.49 7.69
N ALA A 121 -3.91 5.45 8.17
CA ALA A 121 -3.01 4.69 7.31
C ALA A 121 -3.81 4.01 6.18
N VAL A 122 -3.28 4.04 4.96
CA VAL A 122 -3.91 3.36 3.83
C VAL A 122 -3.71 1.84 3.90
N GLY A 123 -4.65 1.07 3.36
CA GLY A 123 -4.65 -0.39 3.49
C GLY A 123 -3.38 -1.07 2.98
N TRP A 124 -2.78 -0.59 1.89
CA TRP A 124 -1.54 -1.16 1.36
C TRP A 124 -0.32 -0.93 2.28
N GLU A 125 -0.26 0.21 2.99
CA GLU A 125 0.81 0.49 3.97
C GLU A 125 0.70 -0.45 5.18
N VAL A 126 -0.51 -0.73 5.58
CA VAL A 126 -0.79 -1.68 6.66
C VAL A 126 -0.42 -3.10 6.22
N TRP A 127 -0.81 -3.50 5.01
CA TRP A 127 -0.50 -4.81 4.46
C TRP A 127 1.01 -5.03 4.26
N ALA A 128 1.76 -4.00 3.91
CA ALA A 128 3.20 -4.09 3.68
C ALA A 128 3.98 -4.73 4.84
N GLN A 129 3.49 -4.60 6.07
CA GLN A 129 4.10 -5.22 7.26
C GLN A 129 3.80 -6.73 7.35
N ILE A 130 2.75 -7.17 6.69
CA ILE A 130 2.30 -8.58 6.67
C ILE A 130 2.92 -9.28 5.47
N ASN A 131 3.19 -8.55 4.40
CA ASN A 131 3.71 -9.06 3.13
C ASN A 131 4.93 -9.98 3.28
N PRO A 132 5.95 -9.70 4.13
CA PRO A 132 7.07 -10.61 4.32
C PRO A 132 6.68 -12.01 4.80
N LEU A 133 5.61 -12.13 5.59
CA LEU A 133 5.08 -13.43 6.01
C LEU A 133 4.41 -14.16 4.83
N TYR A 134 3.65 -13.43 4.03
CA TYR A 134 3.01 -13.95 2.83
C TYR A 134 4.07 -14.44 1.82
N GLU A 135 5.06 -13.64 1.49
CA GLU A 135 6.17 -13.99 0.56
C GLU A 135 7.00 -15.19 1.06
N ALA A 136 7.12 -15.37 2.37
CA ALA A 136 7.78 -16.52 2.97
C ALA A 136 6.90 -17.80 3.00
N GLY A 137 5.67 -17.76 2.47
CA GLY A 137 4.72 -18.87 2.52
C GLY A 137 4.15 -19.15 3.92
N ARG A 138 4.32 -18.23 4.88
CA ARG A 138 3.83 -18.35 6.26
C ARG A 138 2.40 -17.84 6.37
N TYR A 139 1.52 -18.39 5.52
CA TYR A 139 0.17 -17.86 5.31
C TYR A 139 -0.70 -17.85 6.57
N ALA A 140 -0.57 -18.85 7.43
CA ALA A 140 -1.34 -18.89 8.68
C ALA A 140 -0.95 -17.74 9.62
N GLU A 141 0.34 -17.43 9.73
CA GLU A 141 0.83 -16.32 10.54
C GLU A 141 0.49 -14.96 9.90
N ALA A 142 0.54 -14.87 8.57
CA ALA A 142 0.08 -13.69 7.85
C ALA A 142 -1.40 -13.41 8.09
N ALA A 143 -2.25 -14.46 8.06
CA ALA A 143 -3.67 -14.34 8.35
C ALA A 143 -3.93 -13.89 9.80
N ASP A 144 -3.25 -14.50 10.78
CA ASP A 144 -3.38 -14.12 12.20
C ASP A 144 -3.00 -12.64 12.41
N ARG A 145 -1.90 -12.20 11.77
CA ARG A 145 -1.46 -10.81 11.85
C ARG A 145 -2.42 -9.83 11.17
N ALA A 146 -3.02 -10.24 10.04
CA ALA A 146 -4.03 -9.44 9.35
C ALA A 146 -5.31 -9.29 10.18
N LEU A 147 -5.73 -10.35 10.89
CA LEU A 147 -6.86 -10.28 11.82
C LEU A 147 -6.62 -9.27 12.93
N GLU A 148 -5.45 -9.29 13.60
CA GLU A 148 -5.10 -8.31 14.64
C GLU A 148 -5.20 -6.87 14.12
N VAL A 149 -4.76 -6.63 12.87
CA VAL A 149 -4.82 -5.32 12.25
C VAL A 149 -6.26 -4.90 11.98
N LEU A 150 -7.09 -5.81 11.42
CA LEU A 150 -8.48 -5.53 11.10
C LEU A 150 -9.37 -5.37 12.34
N GLU A 151 -9.02 -6.02 13.47
CA GLU A 151 -9.67 -5.78 14.76
C GLU A 151 -9.41 -4.34 15.26
N ALA A 152 -8.21 -3.83 15.03
CA ALA A 152 -7.84 -2.46 15.41
C ALA A 152 -8.37 -1.41 14.40
N HIS A 153 -8.57 -1.80 13.14
CA HIS A 153 -8.90 -0.93 12.01
C HIS A 153 -9.91 -1.60 11.07
N PRO A 154 -11.18 -1.76 11.52
CA PRO A 154 -12.21 -2.46 10.74
C PRO A 154 -12.61 -1.74 9.45
N GLU A 155 -12.18 -0.49 9.27
CA GLU A 155 -12.40 0.32 8.07
C GLU A 155 -11.56 -0.12 6.85
N TYR A 156 -10.53 -0.95 7.05
CA TYR A 156 -9.65 -1.35 5.95
C TYR A 156 -10.24 -2.49 5.10
N VAL A 157 -10.58 -2.19 3.85
CA VAL A 157 -11.15 -3.16 2.90
C VAL A 157 -10.09 -3.97 2.17
N ALA A 158 -9.01 -3.33 1.68
CA ALA A 158 -7.97 -4.03 0.93
C ALA A 158 -7.24 -5.11 1.77
N PRO A 159 -6.84 -4.86 3.04
CA PRO A 159 -6.34 -5.91 3.91
C PRO A 159 -7.33 -7.05 4.17
N LEU A 160 -8.63 -6.81 4.11
CA LEU A 160 -9.66 -7.85 4.25
C LEU A 160 -9.64 -8.84 3.08
N TYR A 161 -9.44 -8.36 1.84
CA TYR A 161 -9.23 -9.21 0.67
C TYR A 161 -7.95 -10.06 0.81
N ASN A 162 -6.84 -9.42 1.18
CA ASN A 162 -5.56 -10.11 1.36
C ASN A 162 -5.59 -11.12 2.52
N LEU A 163 -6.36 -10.85 3.59
CA LEU A 163 -6.62 -11.81 4.65
C LEU A 163 -7.29 -13.08 4.08
N ALA A 164 -8.33 -12.92 3.25
CA ALA A 164 -9.01 -14.05 2.61
C ALA A 164 -8.06 -14.87 1.72
N CYS A 165 -7.12 -14.22 1.00
CA CYS A 165 -6.05 -14.89 0.26
C CYS A 165 -5.18 -15.76 1.19
N CYS A 166 -4.67 -15.17 2.28
CA CYS A 166 -3.86 -15.90 3.26
C CYS A 166 -4.60 -17.09 3.88
N GLU A 167 -5.87 -16.90 4.25
CA GLU A 167 -6.69 -17.96 4.83
C GLU A 167 -6.94 -19.10 3.84
N SER A 168 -7.20 -18.79 2.57
CA SER A 168 -7.32 -19.79 1.50
C SER A 168 -6.04 -20.63 1.40
N LEU A 169 -4.88 -19.97 1.29
CA LEU A 169 -3.58 -20.63 1.20
C LEU A 169 -3.20 -21.38 2.48
N ALA A 170 -3.69 -20.95 3.65
CA ALA A 170 -3.51 -21.62 4.93
C ALA A 170 -4.48 -22.79 5.15
N GLY A 171 -5.42 -23.05 4.23
CA GLY A 171 -6.44 -24.10 4.35
C GLY A 171 -7.61 -23.76 5.29
N ARG A 172 -7.80 -22.47 5.62
CA ARG A 172 -8.92 -21.96 6.42
C ARG A 172 -10.10 -21.59 5.52
N SER A 173 -10.63 -22.57 4.77
CA SER A 173 -11.58 -22.33 3.67
C SER A 173 -12.84 -21.55 4.09
N ALA A 174 -13.42 -21.85 5.25
CA ALA A 174 -14.64 -21.19 5.72
C ALA A 174 -14.41 -19.72 6.05
N ASP A 175 -13.29 -19.41 6.71
CA ASP A 175 -12.90 -18.05 7.07
C ASP A 175 -12.58 -17.22 5.82
N ALA A 176 -11.83 -17.82 4.88
CA ALA A 176 -11.51 -17.22 3.58
C ALA A 176 -12.76 -16.81 2.79
N VAL A 177 -13.77 -17.69 2.72
CA VAL A 177 -15.05 -17.38 2.03
C VAL A 177 -15.79 -16.26 2.74
N GLU A 178 -15.81 -16.25 4.06
CA GLU A 178 -16.49 -15.19 4.84
C GLU A 178 -15.82 -13.83 4.69
N HIS A 179 -14.48 -13.78 4.80
CA HIS A 179 -13.74 -12.53 4.64
C HIS A 179 -13.78 -12.01 3.20
N LEU A 180 -13.72 -12.93 2.20
CA LEU A 180 -13.90 -12.55 0.80
C LEU A 180 -15.29 -11.95 0.54
N ARG A 181 -16.36 -12.51 1.13
CA ARG A 181 -17.72 -11.95 1.01
C ARG A 181 -17.74 -10.51 1.49
N ARG A 182 -17.22 -10.26 2.69
CA ARG A 182 -17.16 -8.92 3.27
C ARG A 182 -16.33 -7.95 2.42
N ALA A 183 -15.22 -8.43 1.85
CA ALA A 183 -14.41 -7.62 0.94
C ALA A 183 -15.17 -7.25 -0.33
N ILE A 184 -15.93 -8.18 -0.94
CA ILE A 184 -16.74 -7.94 -2.13
C ILE A 184 -17.94 -7.02 -1.82
N GLU A 185 -18.58 -7.17 -0.65
CA GLU A 185 -19.66 -6.27 -0.21
C GLU A 185 -19.17 -4.82 -0.09
N ALA A 186 -17.95 -4.62 0.42
CA ALA A 186 -17.36 -3.31 0.55
C ALA A 186 -16.79 -2.75 -0.77
N TRP A 187 -16.26 -3.62 -1.62
CA TRP A 187 -15.70 -3.26 -2.94
C TRP A 187 -16.03 -4.33 -3.98
N PRO A 188 -17.10 -4.14 -4.77
CA PRO A 188 -17.62 -5.15 -5.71
C PRO A 188 -16.61 -5.65 -6.76
N ASP A 189 -15.62 -4.83 -7.15
CA ASP A 189 -14.60 -5.20 -8.13
C ASP A 189 -13.72 -6.38 -7.67
N PHE A 190 -13.64 -6.62 -6.37
CA PHE A 190 -12.94 -7.80 -5.82
C PHE A 190 -13.53 -9.12 -6.28
N ARG A 191 -14.79 -9.17 -6.70
CA ARG A 191 -15.41 -10.35 -7.29
C ARG A 191 -14.68 -10.81 -8.55
N ALA A 192 -14.48 -9.88 -9.48
CA ALA A 192 -13.80 -10.18 -10.76
C ALA A 192 -12.30 -10.47 -10.56
N LEU A 193 -11.69 -9.87 -9.54
CA LEU A 193 -10.32 -10.15 -9.14
C LEU A 193 -10.21 -11.57 -8.57
N ALA A 194 -11.00 -11.92 -7.56
CA ALA A 194 -10.98 -13.23 -6.89
C ALA A 194 -11.22 -14.39 -7.85
N ALA A 195 -12.07 -14.22 -8.86
CA ALA A 195 -12.32 -15.23 -9.86
C ALA A 195 -11.06 -15.67 -10.63
N LYS A 196 -10.03 -14.80 -10.70
CA LYS A 196 -8.78 -15.02 -11.46
C LYS A 196 -7.56 -15.19 -10.56
N ASP A 197 -7.69 -14.92 -9.29
CA ASP A 197 -6.60 -14.94 -8.33
C ASP A 197 -6.25 -16.38 -7.95
N SER A 198 -4.98 -16.74 -8.11
CA SER A 198 -4.47 -18.09 -7.78
C SER A 198 -4.45 -18.39 -6.29
N ASP A 199 -4.49 -17.38 -5.43
CA ASP A 199 -4.52 -17.57 -3.98
C ASP A 199 -5.79 -18.29 -3.53
N PHE A 200 -6.85 -18.21 -4.33
CA PHE A 200 -8.10 -18.92 -4.10
C PHE A 200 -8.17 -20.31 -4.77
N ASP A 201 -7.11 -20.79 -5.41
CA ASP A 201 -7.09 -22.13 -6.01
C ASP A 201 -7.42 -23.24 -4.99
N PRO A 202 -6.94 -23.18 -3.72
CA PRO A 202 -7.29 -24.19 -2.72
C PRO A 202 -8.78 -24.29 -2.42
N ILE A 203 -9.53 -23.20 -2.54
CA ILE A 203 -10.97 -23.13 -2.24
C ILE A 203 -11.84 -22.94 -3.49
N ARG A 204 -11.28 -23.01 -4.68
CA ARG A 204 -11.97 -22.73 -5.95
C ARG A 204 -13.20 -23.60 -6.19
N ASN A 205 -13.19 -24.82 -5.64
CA ASN A 205 -14.30 -25.77 -5.75
C ASN A 205 -15.28 -25.73 -4.56
N GLU A 206 -15.05 -24.88 -3.57
CA GLU A 206 -15.96 -24.71 -2.46
C GLU A 206 -17.24 -24.00 -2.93
N PRO A 207 -18.43 -24.55 -2.57
CA PRO A 207 -19.70 -23.98 -3.02
C PRO A 207 -19.86 -22.49 -2.68
N GLY A 208 -19.43 -22.08 -1.47
CA GLY A 208 -19.49 -20.68 -1.04
C GLY A 208 -18.61 -19.75 -1.86
N PHE A 209 -17.42 -20.20 -2.28
CA PHE A 209 -16.57 -19.42 -3.17
C PHE A 209 -17.21 -19.28 -4.56
N GLN A 210 -17.70 -20.40 -5.12
CA GLN A 210 -18.34 -20.39 -6.44
C GLN A 210 -19.57 -19.47 -6.48
N GLU A 211 -20.37 -19.46 -5.42
CA GLU A 211 -21.51 -18.54 -5.29
C GLU A 211 -21.03 -17.08 -5.33
N LEU A 212 -20.02 -16.73 -4.53
CA LEU A 212 -19.47 -15.36 -4.48
C LEU A 212 -18.96 -14.84 -5.82
N VAL A 213 -18.26 -15.67 -6.60
CA VAL A 213 -17.66 -15.24 -7.87
C VAL A 213 -18.61 -15.34 -9.06
N SER A 214 -19.72 -16.08 -8.94
CA SER A 214 -20.71 -16.28 -10.02
C SER A 214 -21.87 -15.29 -9.98
N GLU A 215 -22.16 -14.64 -8.85
CA GLU A 215 -23.21 -13.63 -8.76
C GLU A 215 -22.90 -12.50 -9.74
N SER A 216 -23.79 -12.27 -10.69
CA SER A 216 -23.73 -11.09 -11.57
C SER A 216 -24.14 -9.84 -10.79
N ALA A 217 -23.36 -8.78 -10.91
CA ALA A 217 -23.67 -7.48 -10.33
C ALA A 217 -24.98 -6.88 -10.89
#